data_c367b96ba226fc05efec0f5bc31535b0
#
_entry.id   c367b96ba226fc05efec0f5bc31535b0
#
_cell.length_a   1.000
_cell.length_b   1.000
_cell.length_c   1.000
_cell.angle_alpha   90.00
_cell.angle_beta   90.00
_cell.angle_gamma   90.00
#
_symmetry.space_group_name_H-M   'P 1'
#
loop_
_entity.id
_entity.type
_entity.pdbx_description
1 polymer ?
#
loop_
_entity_poly.entity_id
_entity_poly.type
_entity_poly.pdbx_seq_one_letter_code
_entity_poly.pdbx_strand_id
1 'polypeptide(L)'
;MTDELFEIIDDATGAVIGTAPRKRCHGDPSLIHRSVHVVVYSTDGKSILLQKRKMTKDIQPGKWDTAVGGHLMVGESYEQAAAREMGEELGIHAEDQLRFLFDFKVRNEIESENIRVFAIACDGPFFPQESELDGVEFFTIADLKLRLNTGKTDDFTPLLCRELAMLPEIEH
;
A
#
# COMPACT_ATOMS: atom_id res chain seq x y z
N MET A 1 -20.09 8.14 -13.94
CA MET A 1 -19.13 7.48 -13.01
C MET A 1 -19.57 7.73 -11.59
N THR A 2 -19.83 6.69 -10.85
CA THR A 2 -20.09 6.79 -9.42
C THR A 2 -18.77 6.96 -8.69
N ASP A 3 -18.66 7.94 -7.80
CA ASP A 3 -17.53 8.09 -6.93
C ASP A 3 -17.41 6.86 -6.02
N GLU A 4 -16.19 6.36 -5.82
CA GLU A 4 -15.94 5.31 -4.82
C GLU A 4 -16.38 5.81 -3.45
N LEU A 5 -17.07 4.94 -2.71
CA LEU A 5 -17.47 5.20 -1.34
C LEU A 5 -16.54 4.46 -0.38
N PHE A 6 -16.08 5.15 0.64
CA PHE A 6 -15.29 4.58 1.72
C PHE A 6 -16.11 4.59 3.01
N GLU A 7 -15.96 3.55 3.80
CA GLU A 7 -16.47 3.53 5.15
C GLU A 7 -15.63 4.44 6.05
N ILE A 8 -16.31 5.27 6.82
CA ILE A 8 -15.68 6.16 7.80
C ILE A 8 -15.72 5.47 9.16
N ILE A 9 -14.61 5.46 9.85
CA ILE A 9 -14.48 4.77 11.13
C ILE A 9 -14.25 5.73 12.30
N ASP A 10 -14.73 5.31 13.46
CA ASP A 10 -14.33 5.90 14.75
C ASP A 10 -12.98 5.32 15.14
N ASP A 11 -11.97 6.17 15.34
CA ASP A 11 -10.60 5.72 15.60
C ASP A 11 -10.44 5.03 16.96
N ALA A 12 -11.25 5.41 17.93
CA ALA A 12 -11.19 4.83 19.28
C ALA A 12 -11.77 3.42 19.35
N THR A 13 -12.83 3.15 18.57
CA THR A 13 -13.56 1.88 18.63
C THR A 13 -13.35 0.99 17.40
N GLY A 14 -12.89 1.58 16.29
CA GLY A 14 -12.81 0.89 14.99
C GLY A 14 -14.17 0.67 14.32
N ALA A 15 -15.25 1.18 14.91
CA ALA A 15 -16.60 1.01 14.37
C ALA A 15 -16.82 1.87 13.13
N VAL A 16 -17.58 1.33 12.17
CA VAL A 16 -18.05 2.09 11.01
C VAL A 16 -19.14 3.05 11.46
N ILE A 17 -18.94 4.34 11.23
CA ILE A 17 -19.87 5.40 11.65
C ILE A 17 -20.55 6.12 10.48
N GLY A 18 -20.20 5.76 9.26
CA GLY A 18 -20.80 6.32 8.06
C GLY A 18 -20.04 5.97 6.80
N THR A 19 -20.38 6.62 5.70
CA THR A 19 -19.68 6.51 4.43
C THR A 19 -19.45 7.88 3.84
N ALA A 20 -18.41 8.03 3.02
CA ALA A 20 -18.14 9.26 2.29
C ALA A 20 -17.47 8.95 0.94
N PRO A 21 -17.68 9.80 -0.07
CA PRO A 21 -16.99 9.65 -1.34
C PRO A 21 -15.48 9.82 -1.19
N ARG A 22 -14.72 9.09 -1.98
CA ARG A 22 -13.24 9.18 -2.03
C ARG A 22 -12.75 10.63 -2.11
N LYS A 23 -13.35 11.43 -2.98
CA LYS A 23 -12.98 12.83 -3.16
C LYS A 23 -13.09 13.64 -1.87
N ARG A 24 -14.11 13.35 -1.06
CA ARG A 24 -14.30 14.04 0.22
C ARG A 24 -13.28 13.56 1.25
N CYS A 25 -12.99 12.27 1.28
CA CYS A 25 -11.99 11.71 2.21
C CYS A 25 -10.58 12.25 1.93
N HIS A 26 -10.26 12.53 0.67
CA HIS A 26 -8.98 13.12 0.26
C HIS A 26 -8.97 14.65 0.30
N GLY A 27 -9.81 15.25 1.10
CA GLY A 27 -9.87 16.70 1.31
C GLY A 27 -10.29 17.08 2.72
N ASP A 28 -10.62 16.07 3.53
CA ASP A 28 -11.09 16.25 4.90
C ASP A 28 -10.45 15.22 5.84
N PRO A 29 -9.36 15.59 6.52
CA PRO A 29 -8.66 14.66 7.42
C PRO A 29 -9.44 14.28 8.70
N SER A 30 -10.62 14.84 8.92
CA SER A 30 -11.51 14.38 9.98
C SER A 30 -12.22 13.05 9.61
N LEU A 31 -12.21 12.68 8.32
CA LEU A 31 -12.82 11.46 7.81
C LEU A 31 -11.78 10.35 7.74
N ILE A 32 -11.76 9.48 8.75
CA ILE A 32 -10.81 8.38 8.82
C ILE A 32 -11.34 7.20 8.00
N HIS A 33 -10.58 6.80 7.00
CA HIS A 33 -10.90 5.65 6.16
C HIS A 33 -9.78 4.61 6.22
N ARG A 34 -9.99 3.44 5.60
CA ARG A 34 -9.10 2.29 5.72
C ARG A 34 -8.49 1.92 4.37
N SER A 35 -7.23 1.50 4.41
CA SER A 35 -6.55 0.95 3.25
C SER A 35 -5.67 -0.24 3.63
N VAL A 36 -5.23 -0.98 2.62
CA VAL A 36 -4.32 -2.10 2.78
C VAL A 36 -3.09 -1.90 1.91
N HIS A 37 -1.96 -2.42 2.40
CA HIS A 37 -0.74 -2.61 1.60
C HIS A 37 -0.34 -4.06 1.66
N VAL A 38 0.25 -4.56 0.58
CA VAL A 38 0.86 -5.89 0.57
C VAL A 38 2.32 -5.75 0.15
N VAL A 39 3.20 -6.13 1.06
CA VAL A 39 4.64 -6.23 0.80
C VAL A 39 4.89 -7.58 0.15
N VAL A 40 5.41 -7.57 -1.06
CA VAL A 40 5.71 -8.80 -1.81
C VAL A 40 7.20 -9.08 -1.72
N TYR A 41 7.55 -10.14 -1.00
CA TYR A 41 8.93 -10.62 -0.90
C TYR A 41 9.23 -11.62 -2.02
N SER A 42 10.48 -11.65 -2.47
CA SER A 42 10.96 -12.79 -3.24
C SER A 42 10.94 -14.06 -2.37
N THR A 43 10.82 -15.23 -2.97
CA THR A 43 10.70 -16.49 -2.21
C THR A 43 11.97 -16.83 -1.44
N ASP A 44 13.15 -16.31 -1.86
CA ASP A 44 14.40 -16.44 -1.11
C ASP A 44 14.50 -15.45 0.08
N GLY A 45 13.54 -14.54 0.22
CA GLY A 45 13.50 -13.55 1.31
C GLY A 45 14.51 -12.42 1.20
N LYS A 46 15.22 -12.28 0.08
CA LYS A 46 16.31 -11.29 -0.08
C LYS A 46 15.90 -9.99 -0.75
N SER A 47 14.72 -9.95 -1.36
CA SER A 47 14.25 -8.79 -2.13
C SER A 47 12.80 -8.49 -1.85
N ILE A 48 12.43 -7.23 -2.08
CA ILE A 48 11.06 -6.74 -1.98
C ILE A 48 10.67 -6.13 -3.32
N LEU A 49 9.48 -6.48 -3.79
CA LEU A 49 8.90 -5.95 -5.02
C LEU A 49 8.36 -4.54 -4.76
N LEU A 50 8.70 -3.59 -5.63
CA LEU A 50 8.13 -2.26 -5.61
C LEU A 50 7.41 -1.99 -6.92
N GLN A 51 6.36 -1.17 -6.86
CA GLN A 51 5.66 -0.70 -8.06
C GLN A 51 6.16 0.70 -8.44
N LYS A 52 6.26 0.95 -9.73
CA LYS A 52 6.54 2.29 -10.24
C LYS A 52 5.24 2.99 -10.61
N ARG A 53 4.96 4.11 -9.96
CA ARG A 53 3.77 4.92 -10.22
C ARG A 53 3.88 5.59 -11.58
N LYS A 54 2.77 5.67 -12.32
CA LYS A 54 2.75 6.38 -13.60
C LYS A 54 3.09 7.86 -13.43
N MET A 55 3.74 8.42 -14.44
CA MET A 55 4.01 9.85 -14.52
C MET A 55 2.74 10.70 -14.63
N THR A 56 1.64 10.08 -15.01
CA THR A 56 0.32 10.73 -15.11
C THR A 56 -0.42 10.84 -13.78
N LYS A 57 0.13 10.25 -12.70
CA LYS A 57 -0.47 10.39 -11.37
C LYS A 57 -0.31 11.81 -10.85
N ASP A 58 -1.32 12.33 -10.19
CA ASP A 58 -1.34 13.66 -9.59
C ASP A 58 -0.51 13.73 -8.29
N ILE A 59 -0.43 12.61 -7.55
CA ILE A 59 0.33 12.49 -6.30
C ILE A 59 1.55 11.60 -6.52
N GLN A 60 2.76 12.13 -6.22
CA GLN A 60 4.04 11.39 -6.31
C GLN A 60 4.25 10.66 -7.65
N PRO A 61 4.10 11.36 -8.81
CA PRO A 61 4.24 10.73 -10.12
C PRO A 61 5.65 10.15 -10.34
N GLY A 62 5.70 8.98 -10.98
CA GLY A 62 6.94 8.33 -11.38
C GLY A 62 7.80 7.77 -10.25
N LYS A 63 7.33 7.81 -9.02
CA LYS A 63 8.07 7.28 -7.86
C LYS A 63 7.77 5.82 -7.61
N TRP A 64 8.71 5.16 -6.93
CA TRP A 64 8.52 3.81 -6.44
C TRP A 64 7.65 3.81 -5.18
N ASP A 65 6.80 2.83 -5.07
CA ASP A 65 5.86 2.65 -3.97
C ASP A 65 5.73 1.18 -3.59
N THR A 66 5.01 0.88 -2.51
CA THR A 66 4.72 -0.49 -2.12
C THR A 66 4.09 -1.27 -3.27
N ALA A 67 4.36 -2.57 -3.35
CA ALA A 67 3.94 -3.38 -4.50
C ALA A 67 2.44 -3.36 -4.74
N VAL A 68 1.63 -3.42 -3.67
CA VAL A 68 0.17 -3.40 -3.75
C VAL A 68 -0.37 -2.45 -2.68
N GLY A 69 -1.28 -1.57 -3.07
CA GLY A 69 -1.96 -0.67 -2.15
C GLY A 69 -3.31 -0.24 -2.68
N GLY A 70 -4.29 -0.14 -1.79
CA GLY A 70 -5.61 0.31 -2.17
C GLY A 70 -6.54 0.45 -0.97
N HIS A 71 -7.69 1.07 -1.22
CA HIS A 71 -8.68 1.36 -0.20
C HIS A 71 -9.68 0.22 -0.05
N LEU A 72 -10.22 0.05 1.15
CA LEU A 72 -11.32 -0.88 1.38
C LEU A 72 -12.60 -0.33 0.76
N MET A 73 -13.35 -1.20 0.10
CA MET A 73 -14.72 -0.92 -0.34
C MET A 73 -15.69 -1.11 0.83
N VAL A 74 -16.89 -0.55 0.69
CA VAL A 74 -17.96 -0.72 1.68
C VAL A 74 -18.25 -2.22 1.92
N GLY A 75 -18.23 -2.65 3.17
CA GLY A 75 -18.47 -4.04 3.57
C GLY A 75 -17.30 -4.97 3.42
N GLU A 76 -16.14 -4.46 3.01
CA GLU A 76 -14.95 -5.27 2.77
C GLU A 76 -14.07 -5.37 4.02
N SER A 77 -13.54 -6.55 4.31
CA SER A 77 -12.51 -6.72 5.32
C SER A 77 -11.14 -6.33 4.77
N TYR A 78 -10.15 -6.12 5.64
CA TYR A 78 -8.78 -5.87 5.20
C TYR A 78 -8.23 -7.01 4.34
N GLU A 79 -8.51 -8.26 4.73
CA GLU A 79 -8.05 -9.45 4.00
C GLU A 79 -8.68 -9.53 2.61
N GLN A 80 -9.97 -9.24 2.51
CA GLN A 80 -10.69 -9.21 1.22
C GLN A 80 -10.14 -8.11 0.30
N ALA A 81 -9.88 -6.93 0.85
CA ALA A 81 -9.29 -5.82 0.09
C ALA A 81 -7.88 -6.16 -0.38
N ALA A 82 -7.06 -6.76 0.47
CA ALA A 82 -5.70 -7.19 0.10
C ALA A 82 -5.73 -8.21 -1.05
N ALA A 83 -6.60 -9.20 -0.97
CA ALA A 83 -6.77 -10.21 -2.01
C ALA A 83 -7.23 -9.58 -3.34
N ARG A 84 -8.21 -8.71 -3.29
CA ARG A 84 -8.74 -8.02 -4.47
C ARG A 84 -7.67 -7.14 -5.12
N GLU A 85 -6.99 -6.32 -4.33
CA GLU A 85 -5.96 -5.41 -4.86
C GLU A 85 -4.75 -6.17 -5.44
N MET A 86 -4.30 -7.26 -4.81
CA MET A 86 -3.25 -8.12 -5.37
C MET A 86 -3.64 -8.67 -6.75
N GLY A 87 -4.88 -9.12 -6.89
CA GLY A 87 -5.40 -9.63 -8.14
C GLY A 87 -5.49 -8.55 -9.22
N GLU A 88 -6.06 -7.39 -8.86
CA GLU A 88 -6.24 -6.29 -9.80
C GLU A 88 -4.93 -5.65 -10.24
N GLU A 89 -4.03 -5.35 -9.30
CA GLU A 89 -2.80 -4.63 -9.59
C GLU A 89 -1.70 -5.50 -10.19
N LEU A 90 -1.54 -6.74 -9.74
CA LEU A 90 -0.42 -7.61 -10.11
C LEU A 90 -0.79 -9.00 -10.61
N GLY A 91 -2.06 -9.36 -10.59
CA GLY A 91 -2.49 -10.72 -10.98
C GLY A 91 -2.05 -11.81 -10.01
N ILE A 92 -1.84 -11.49 -8.74
CA ILE A 92 -1.50 -12.46 -7.70
C ILE A 92 -2.78 -13.01 -7.08
N HIS A 93 -2.95 -14.33 -7.12
CA HIS A 93 -4.10 -15.05 -6.56
C HIS A 93 -3.65 -16.11 -5.57
N ALA A 94 -3.20 -15.65 -4.39
CA ALA A 94 -2.67 -16.51 -3.32
C ALA A 94 -3.07 -15.95 -1.94
N GLU A 95 -4.35 -15.67 -1.77
CA GLU A 95 -4.92 -15.02 -0.60
C GLU A 95 -4.67 -15.80 0.69
N ASP A 96 -4.63 -17.12 0.59
CA ASP A 96 -4.37 -18.04 1.71
C ASP A 96 -2.94 -17.93 2.26
N GLN A 97 -2.04 -17.29 1.51
CA GLN A 97 -0.64 -17.10 1.92
C GLN A 97 -0.39 -15.71 2.54
N LEU A 98 -1.39 -14.84 2.58
CA LEU A 98 -1.27 -13.52 3.20
C LEU A 98 -0.92 -13.64 4.68
N ARG A 99 0.09 -12.88 5.10
CA ARG A 99 0.56 -12.81 6.48
C ARG A 99 0.46 -11.38 6.98
N PHE A 100 -0.21 -11.17 8.10
CA PHE A 100 -0.27 -9.84 8.75
C PHE A 100 1.12 -9.43 9.24
N LEU A 101 1.49 -8.18 8.99
CA LEU A 101 2.73 -7.59 9.50
C LEU A 101 2.47 -6.57 10.61
N PHE A 102 1.84 -5.46 10.29
CA PHE A 102 1.55 -4.39 11.23
C PHE A 102 0.47 -3.45 10.69
N ASP A 103 -0.06 -2.63 11.59
CA ASP A 103 -0.92 -1.49 11.25
C ASP A 103 -0.16 -0.19 11.45
N PHE A 104 -0.45 0.81 10.64
CA PHE A 104 0.00 2.17 10.89
C PHE A 104 -1.00 3.20 10.38
N LYS A 105 -0.85 4.44 10.86
CA LYS A 105 -1.79 5.52 10.56
C LYS A 105 -1.12 6.62 9.76
N VAL A 106 -1.81 7.09 8.74
CA VAL A 106 -1.44 8.31 8.01
C VAL A 106 -2.36 9.42 8.50
N ARG A 107 -1.77 10.51 8.96
CA ARG A 107 -2.47 11.71 9.39
C ARG A 107 -1.74 12.92 8.81
N ASN A 108 -2.37 13.64 7.90
CA ASN A 108 -1.83 14.84 7.31
C ASN A 108 -2.95 15.85 7.02
N GLU A 109 -2.63 16.94 6.34
CA GLU A 109 -3.60 18.01 6.04
C GLU A 109 -4.63 17.62 4.98
N ILE A 110 -4.40 16.52 4.26
CA ILE A 110 -5.25 16.09 3.14
C ILE A 110 -6.15 14.94 3.55
N GLU A 111 -5.60 13.97 4.30
CA GLU A 111 -6.31 12.72 4.58
C GLU A 111 -5.92 12.07 5.89
N SER A 112 -6.77 11.14 6.33
CA SER A 112 -6.54 10.27 7.48
C SER A 112 -6.83 8.82 7.09
N GLU A 113 -5.81 7.98 7.09
CA GLU A 113 -5.92 6.56 6.76
C GLU A 113 -5.42 5.67 7.89
N ASN A 114 -6.16 4.59 8.13
CA ASN A 114 -5.65 3.45 8.91
C ASN A 114 -5.26 2.36 7.92
N ILE A 115 -3.99 2.04 7.86
CA ILE A 115 -3.42 1.12 6.89
C ILE A 115 -3.04 -0.19 7.58
N ARG A 116 -3.51 -1.31 7.03
CA ARG A 116 -3.05 -2.63 7.43
C ARG A 116 -2.10 -3.19 6.39
N VAL A 117 -0.94 -3.63 6.84
CA VAL A 117 0.12 -4.16 5.98
C VAL A 117 0.20 -5.66 6.13
N PHE A 118 0.11 -6.35 4.99
CA PHE A 118 0.31 -7.78 4.85
C PHE A 118 1.59 -8.07 4.09
N ALA A 119 2.06 -9.29 4.16
CA ALA A 119 3.16 -9.79 3.35
C ALA A 119 2.78 -11.09 2.64
N ILE A 120 3.42 -11.30 1.50
CA ILE A 120 3.36 -12.55 0.76
C ILE A 120 4.73 -12.78 0.11
N ALA A 121 5.11 -14.04 -0.08
CA ALA A 121 6.30 -14.40 -0.86
C ALA A 121 5.86 -14.89 -2.23
N CYS A 122 6.34 -14.23 -3.29
CA CYS A 122 5.96 -14.56 -4.66
C CYS A 122 7.02 -14.05 -5.63
N ASP A 123 7.53 -14.94 -6.49
CA ASP A 123 8.51 -14.56 -7.52
C ASP A 123 7.87 -14.14 -8.85
N GLY A 124 6.54 -14.21 -8.94
CA GLY A 124 5.80 -13.93 -10.17
C GLY A 124 5.38 -15.20 -10.88
N PRO A 125 4.94 -15.11 -12.16
CA PRO A 125 4.93 -13.87 -12.95
C PRO A 125 3.94 -12.83 -12.43
N PHE A 126 4.27 -11.54 -12.68
CA PHE A 126 3.40 -10.43 -12.34
C PHE A 126 2.77 -9.84 -13.59
N PHE A 127 1.52 -9.39 -13.47
CA PHE A 127 0.77 -8.76 -14.55
C PHE A 127 0.33 -7.37 -14.10
N PRO A 128 1.25 -6.37 -14.14
CA PRO A 128 0.94 -5.03 -13.66
C PRO A 128 -0.22 -4.40 -14.41
N GLN A 129 -1.12 -3.77 -13.68
CA GLN A 129 -2.25 -3.05 -14.24
C GLN A 129 -1.75 -1.79 -14.95
N GLU A 130 -1.67 -1.84 -16.28
CA GLU A 130 -1.05 -0.79 -17.12
C GLU A 130 -1.71 0.59 -16.96
N SER A 131 -2.98 0.65 -16.59
CA SER A 131 -3.67 1.92 -16.32
C SER A 131 -3.17 2.61 -15.06
N GLU A 132 -2.53 1.90 -14.15
CA GLU A 132 -2.13 2.39 -12.81
C GLU A 132 -0.63 2.43 -12.61
N LEU A 133 0.11 1.49 -13.21
CA LEU A 133 1.53 1.25 -12.95
C LEU A 133 2.36 1.29 -14.23
N ASP A 134 3.59 1.79 -14.13
CA ASP A 134 4.58 1.66 -15.21
C ASP A 134 5.37 0.35 -15.15
N GLY A 135 5.24 -0.39 -14.07
CA GLY A 135 5.88 -1.69 -13.90
C GLY A 135 6.21 -1.99 -12.45
N VAL A 136 6.86 -3.13 -12.26
CA VAL A 136 7.33 -3.59 -10.96
C VAL A 136 8.76 -4.09 -11.07
N GLU A 137 9.51 -4.01 -9.97
CA GLU A 137 10.91 -4.45 -9.91
C GLU A 137 11.24 -4.90 -8.49
N PHE A 138 12.03 -5.96 -8.37
CA PHE A 138 12.60 -6.39 -7.10
C PHE A 138 13.81 -5.53 -6.73
N PHE A 139 13.79 -5.02 -5.51
CA PHE A 139 14.93 -4.34 -4.88
C PHE A 139 15.48 -5.22 -3.78
N THR A 140 16.78 -5.40 -3.70
CA THR A 140 17.33 -6.18 -2.59
C THR A 140 17.14 -5.45 -1.26
N ILE A 141 16.90 -6.20 -0.19
CA ILE A 141 16.75 -5.63 1.15
C ILE A 141 18.02 -4.86 1.54
N ALA A 142 19.19 -5.35 1.13
CA ALA A 142 20.46 -4.65 1.36
C ALA A 142 20.49 -3.26 0.70
N ASP A 143 20.03 -3.14 -0.56
CA ASP A 143 19.95 -1.85 -1.26
C ASP A 143 18.93 -0.91 -0.60
N LEU A 144 17.73 -1.43 -0.25
CA LEU A 144 16.71 -0.64 0.42
C LEU A 144 17.23 -0.10 1.76
N LYS A 145 17.87 -0.93 2.55
CA LYS A 145 18.49 -0.52 3.82
C LYS A 145 19.54 0.56 3.61
N LEU A 146 20.41 0.39 2.62
CA LEU A 146 21.44 1.38 2.29
C LEU A 146 20.84 2.71 1.88
N ARG A 147 19.82 2.70 1.03
CA ARG A 147 19.13 3.91 0.56
C ARG A 147 18.49 4.68 1.73
N LEU A 148 17.79 3.98 2.63
CA LEU A 148 17.17 4.60 3.81
C LEU A 148 18.23 5.19 4.74
N ASN A 149 19.32 4.49 4.97
CA ASN A 149 20.40 4.95 5.85
C ASN A 149 21.19 6.15 5.28
N THR A 150 21.27 6.28 3.96
CA THR A 150 22.01 7.36 3.28
C THR A 150 21.13 8.48 2.76
N GLY A 151 19.81 8.39 2.92
CA GLY A 151 18.86 9.39 2.43
C GLY A 151 18.68 9.40 0.91
N LYS A 152 19.11 8.38 0.19
CA LYS A 152 18.94 8.24 -1.27
C LYS A 152 17.56 7.68 -1.61
N THR A 153 16.53 8.44 -1.30
CA THR A 153 15.13 8.03 -1.42
C THR A 153 14.26 9.02 -2.19
N ASP A 154 14.88 9.89 -3.00
CA ASP A 154 14.14 10.92 -3.76
C ASP A 154 13.16 10.32 -4.76
N ASP A 155 13.45 9.11 -5.25
CA ASP A 155 12.59 8.34 -6.17
C ASP A 155 11.59 7.41 -5.46
N PHE A 156 11.53 7.45 -4.13
CA PHE A 156 10.57 6.70 -3.32
C PHE A 156 9.47 7.64 -2.82
N THR A 157 8.24 7.12 -2.68
CA THR A 157 7.19 7.87 -2.01
C THR A 157 7.54 7.99 -0.51
N PRO A 158 7.13 9.09 0.16
CA PRO A 158 7.33 9.21 1.60
C PRO A 158 6.69 8.07 2.39
N LEU A 159 5.53 7.59 1.93
CA LEU A 159 4.81 6.48 2.56
C LEU A 159 5.58 5.17 2.47
N LEU A 160 6.20 4.89 1.30
CA LEU A 160 7.07 3.73 1.14
C LEU A 160 8.25 3.76 2.11
N CYS A 161 8.92 4.91 2.22
CA CYS A 161 10.05 5.07 3.15
C CYS A 161 9.64 4.76 4.59
N ARG A 162 8.48 5.25 4.99
CA ARG A 162 7.94 5.01 6.32
C ARG A 162 7.60 3.53 6.55
N GLU A 163 6.98 2.88 5.58
CA GLU A 163 6.63 1.46 5.64
C GLU A 163 7.88 0.58 5.70
N LEU A 164 8.86 0.83 4.83
CA LEU A 164 10.11 0.07 4.80
C LEU A 164 10.85 0.16 6.13
N ALA A 165 10.88 1.34 6.76
CA ALA A 165 11.52 1.54 8.05
C ALA A 165 10.89 0.72 9.18
N MET A 166 9.64 0.29 9.02
CA MET A 166 8.94 -0.56 9.98
C MET A 166 9.15 -2.05 9.78
N LEU A 167 9.77 -2.45 8.66
CA LEU A 167 10.06 -3.86 8.39
C LEU A 167 11.25 -4.34 9.24
N PRO A 168 11.12 -5.49 9.94
CA PRO A 168 12.20 -6.00 10.83
C PRO A 168 13.54 -6.19 10.13
N GLU A 169 13.51 -6.58 8.86
CA GLU A 169 14.73 -6.83 8.06
C GLU A 169 15.50 -5.55 7.73
N ILE A 170 14.84 -4.39 7.81
CA ILE A 170 15.44 -3.08 7.49
C ILE A 170 15.81 -2.32 8.76
N GLU A 171 15.05 -2.52 9.82
CA GLU A 171 15.24 -1.82 11.10
C GLU A 171 16.59 -2.13 11.77
N HIS A 172 17.22 -3.24 11.44
CA HIS A 172 18.47 -3.71 12.08
C HIS A 172 19.69 -3.57 11.21
#